data_cc8e50dc879fb02f9d8bb7524c211bc4
#
_entry.id   cc8e50dc879fb02f9d8bb7524c211bc4
#
_cell.length_a   1.000
_cell.length_b   1.000
_cell.length_c   1.000
_cell.angle_alpha   90.00
_cell.angle_beta   90.00
_cell.angle_gamma   90.00
#
_symmetry.space_group_name_H-M   'P 1'
#
loop_
_entity.id
_entity.type
_entity.pdbx_description
1 polymer ?
#
loop_
_entity_poly.entity_id
_entity_poly.type
_entity_poly.pdbx_seq_one_letter_code
_entity_poly.pdbx_strand_id
1 'polypeptide(L)'
;MNKNKVNRKIPEKIYERKLIPFTGAGKGPYTNRKYAPEIRKITPGENKLLYDLQKAIKKGELTDGGTISFHHHFRNGDYLLNMVCHEIAKMGLKDIRLVPSSIQPVHKKILPYLEKGIITHINCGTSGVIADAISRGKMEGLLTIRSHGGRARSIENGDVEIDIAFIGAPTCDKYGNINGVSGKYACGSLGYAFPDAQFANYVVAVTNNLVPFPNNPISISQDHVDSVVKLDKPIGDPSGIVSTTLR
;
A
#
# COMPACT_ATOMS: atom_id res chain seq x y z
N MET A 1 -11.21 13.96 26.71
CA MET A 1 -10.50 13.77 25.42
C MET A 1 -9.05 14.17 25.64
N ASN A 2 -8.13 13.22 25.57
CA ASN A 2 -6.71 13.45 25.83
C ASN A 2 -6.07 14.18 24.63
N LYS A 3 -5.16 15.12 24.94
CA LYS A 3 -4.37 15.84 23.94
C LYS A 3 -2.88 15.47 24.13
N ASN A 4 -2.14 15.39 23.03
CA ASN A 4 -0.70 15.23 23.11
C ASN A 4 0.00 16.60 23.37
N LYS A 5 1.34 16.58 23.53
CA LYS A 5 2.13 17.80 23.83
C LYS A 5 2.06 18.90 22.77
N VAL A 6 1.63 18.59 21.55
CA VAL A 6 1.41 19.58 20.47
C VAL A 6 -0.07 19.92 20.28
N ASN A 7 -0.87 19.71 21.33
CA ASN A 7 -2.28 20.07 21.42
C ASN A 7 -3.23 19.34 20.45
N ARG A 8 -2.78 18.23 19.84
CA ARG A 8 -3.65 17.39 19.00
C ARG A 8 -4.53 16.50 19.88
N LYS A 9 -5.78 16.33 19.47
CA LYS A 9 -6.69 15.36 20.07
C LYS A 9 -6.16 13.95 19.80
N ILE A 10 -6.10 13.15 20.85
CA ILE A 10 -5.80 11.71 20.73
C ILE A 10 -7.13 11.01 20.52
N PRO A 11 -7.36 10.33 19.39
CA PRO A 11 -8.60 9.61 19.16
C PRO A 11 -8.77 8.47 20.17
N GLU A 12 -10.00 8.18 20.54
CA GLU A 12 -10.32 7.05 21.43
C GLU A 12 -10.32 5.72 20.69
N LYS A 13 -10.48 5.77 19.35
CA LYS A 13 -10.46 4.60 18.48
C LYS A 13 -9.58 4.85 17.25
N ILE A 14 -8.92 3.82 16.78
CA ILE A 14 -8.23 3.74 15.49
C ILE A 14 -8.72 2.47 14.81
N TYR A 15 -9.10 2.54 13.54
CA TYR A 15 -9.64 1.39 12.77
C TYR A 15 -10.73 0.64 13.56
N GLU A 16 -11.72 1.39 14.07
CA GLU A 16 -12.82 0.89 14.90
C GLU A 16 -12.41 0.24 16.24
N ARG A 17 -11.13 0.23 16.56
CA ARG A 17 -10.62 -0.32 17.83
C ARG A 17 -10.34 0.77 18.85
N LYS A 18 -10.73 0.51 20.10
CA LYS A 18 -10.41 1.40 21.22
C LYS A 18 -8.89 1.49 21.40
N LEU A 19 -8.38 2.72 21.46
CA LEU A 19 -6.98 2.99 21.78
C LEU A 19 -6.70 2.63 23.22
N ILE A 20 -5.83 1.67 23.43
CA ILE A 20 -5.37 1.26 24.76
C ILE A 20 -3.97 1.86 24.96
N PRO A 21 -3.74 2.66 25.99
CA PRO A 21 -2.41 3.17 26.30
C PRO A 21 -1.40 2.03 26.41
N PHE A 22 -0.19 2.25 25.91
CA PHE A 22 0.88 1.27 26.05
C PHE A 22 1.20 1.02 27.53
N THR A 23 1.07 -0.23 27.95
CA THR A 23 1.27 -0.66 29.35
C THR A 23 2.54 -1.48 29.54
N GLY A 24 3.38 -1.57 28.54
CA GLY A 24 4.60 -2.36 28.51
C GLY A 24 4.57 -3.51 27.49
N ALA A 25 5.73 -4.04 27.16
CA ALA A 25 5.86 -5.17 26.25
C ALA A 25 5.12 -6.40 26.82
N GLY A 26 4.39 -7.11 25.98
CA GLY A 26 3.66 -8.32 26.34
C GLY A 26 2.34 -8.11 27.09
N LYS A 27 1.91 -6.87 27.30
CA LYS A 27 0.63 -6.54 27.98
C LYS A 27 -0.44 -5.96 27.06
N GLY A 28 -0.23 -5.98 25.74
CA GLY A 28 -1.22 -5.52 24.76
C GLY A 28 -2.33 -6.55 24.53
N PRO A 29 -3.48 -6.10 23.99
CA PRO A 29 -4.52 -7.04 23.58
C PRO A 29 -3.97 -7.97 22.50
N TYR A 30 -4.15 -9.26 22.68
CA TYR A 30 -3.90 -10.25 21.65
C TYR A 30 -5.11 -10.30 20.75
N THR A 31 -4.93 -9.98 19.48
CA THR A 31 -5.95 -10.20 18.48
C THR A 31 -5.69 -11.53 17.80
N ASN A 32 -6.67 -12.43 17.90
CA ASN A 32 -6.58 -13.70 17.19
C ASN A 32 -6.97 -13.46 15.74
N ARG A 33 -6.09 -13.82 14.84
CA ARG A 33 -6.41 -13.89 13.42
C ARG A 33 -7.52 -14.92 13.20
N LYS A 34 -8.56 -14.52 12.46
CA LYS A 34 -9.75 -15.35 12.28
C LYS A 34 -9.85 -16.00 10.91
N TYR A 35 -9.03 -15.62 9.92
CA TYR A 35 -9.22 -16.00 8.52
C TYR A 35 -7.94 -16.53 7.89
N ALA A 36 -8.08 -17.50 7.01
CA ALA A 36 -7.08 -17.81 6.00
C ALA A 36 -7.10 -16.71 4.91
N PRO A 37 -5.98 -16.52 4.19
CA PRO A 37 -5.98 -15.64 3.01
C PRO A 37 -7.05 -16.10 2.02
N GLU A 38 -7.73 -15.15 1.39
CA GLU A 38 -8.65 -15.45 0.31
C GLU A 38 -7.88 -15.82 -0.96
N ILE A 39 -8.41 -16.80 -1.70
CA ILE A 39 -7.95 -17.14 -3.05
C ILE A 39 -8.89 -16.46 -4.04
N ARG A 40 -8.32 -15.62 -4.91
CA ARG A 40 -9.08 -14.88 -5.92
C ARG A 40 -9.49 -15.80 -7.05
N LYS A 41 -10.79 -15.90 -7.29
CA LYS A 41 -11.33 -16.75 -8.34
C LYS A 41 -11.08 -16.12 -9.72
N ILE A 42 -10.79 -16.97 -10.69
CA ILE A 42 -10.75 -16.61 -12.10
C ILE A 42 -11.77 -17.46 -12.85
N THR A 43 -12.56 -16.84 -13.70
CA THR A 43 -13.40 -17.56 -14.65
C THR A 43 -12.55 -18.04 -15.83
N PRO A 44 -12.62 -19.32 -16.22
CA PRO A 44 -11.88 -19.80 -17.38
C PRO A 44 -12.11 -18.94 -18.62
N GLY A 45 -11.04 -18.57 -19.31
CA GLY A 45 -11.09 -17.69 -20.49
C GLY A 45 -11.07 -16.19 -20.22
N GLU A 46 -11.29 -15.76 -18.99
CA GLU A 46 -11.16 -14.36 -18.58
C GLU A 46 -9.72 -14.02 -18.17
N ASN A 47 -9.42 -12.71 -18.19
CA ASN A 47 -8.17 -12.19 -17.65
C ASN A 47 -8.45 -10.98 -16.75
N LYS A 48 -7.43 -10.53 -16.00
CA LYS A 48 -7.55 -9.46 -15.01
C LYS A 48 -7.13 -8.08 -15.52
N LEU A 49 -6.89 -7.93 -16.83
CA LEU A 49 -6.32 -6.71 -17.39
C LEU A 49 -7.25 -5.51 -17.31
N LEU A 50 -6.67 -4.41 -16.89
CA LEU A 50 -7.21 -3.06 -16.96
C LEU A 50 -6.11 -2.13 -17.50
N TYR A 51 -6.52 -1.01 -18.08
CA TYR A 51 -5.59 0.00 -18.65
C TYR A 51 -5.71 1.36 -17.94
N ASP A 52 -6.40 1.38 -16.79
CA ASP A 52 -6.73 2.61 -16.09
C ASP A 52 -6.78 2.36 -14.57
N LEU A 53 -6.08 3.21 -13.81
CA LEU A 53 -6.04 3.14 -12.35
C LEU A 53 -7.41 3.47 -11.72
N GLN A 54 -8.18 4.43 -12.30
CA GLN A 54 -9.50 4.77 -11.77
C GLN A 54 -10.47 3.60 -11.89
N LYS A 55 -10.38 2.81 -12.98
CA LYS A 55 -11.18 1.59 -13.11
C LYS A 55 -10.86 0.57 -12.03
N ALA A 56 -9.56 0.41 -11.69
CA ALA A 56 -9.15 -0.48 -10.63
C ALA A 56 -9.65 0.01 -9.26
N ILE A 57 -9.53 1.32 -8.98
CA ILE A 57 -10.03 1.95 -7.75
C ILE A 57 -11.55 1.75 -7.62
N LYS A 58 -12.31 1.93 -8.70
CA LYS A 58 -13.76 1.72 -8.72
C LYS A 58 -14.14 0.25 -8.49
N LYS A 59 -13.41 -0.69 -9.12
CA LYS A 59 -13.63 -2.13 -8.92
C LYS A 59 -13.31 -2.59 -7.50
N GLY A 60 -12.33 -1.96 -6.85
CA GLY A 60 -12.02 -2.19 -5.44
C GLY A 60 -12.95 -1.43 -4.49
N GLU A 61 -13.98 -0.75 -5.01
CA GLU A 61 -15.03 -0.06 -4.24
C GLU A 61 -14.49 0.92 -3.20
N LEU A 62 -13.35 1.59 -3.51
CA LEU A 62 -12.77 2.57 -2.59
C LEU A 62 -13.74 3.74 -2.36
N THR A 63 -14.00 4.04 -1.11
CA THR A 63 -14.85 5.14 -0.66
C THR A 63 -14.07 6.08 0.27
N ASP A 64 -14.69 7.18 0.65
CA ASP A 64 -14.16 8.08 1.68
C ASP A 64 -13.92 7.30 2.99
N GLY A 65 -12.81 7.58 3.66
CA GLY A 65 -12.37 6.85 4.84
C GLY A 65 -11.65 5.53 4.55
N GLY A 66 -11.57 5.13 3.27
CA GLY A 66 -10.96 3.87 2.88
C GLY A 66 -9.44 3.81 3.08
N THR A 67 -8.93 2.60 3.17
CA THR A 67 -7.51 2.32 3.44
C THR A 67 -6.84 1.72 2.22
N ILE A 68 -5.76 2.32 1.77
CA ILE A 68 -4.95 1.80 0.65
C ILE A 68 -3.53 1.51 1.08
N SER A 69 -2.94 0.48 0.50
CA SER A 69 -1.57 0.09 0.80
C SER A 69 -0.67 0.09 -0.43
N PHE A 70 0.62 0.27 -0.15
CA PHE A 70 1.68 0.29 -1.15
C PHE A 70 2.94 -0.37 -0.64
N HIS A 71 3.76 -0.83 -1.57
CA HIS A 71 5.10 -1.31 -1.29
C HIS A 71 6.14 -0.43 -1.96
N HIS A 72 7.09 0.03 -1.17
CA HIS A 72 8.21 0.81 -1.67
C HIS A 72 9.41 -0.07 -2.07
N HIS A 73 9.17 -1.27 -2.59
CA HIS A 73 10.27 -2.11 -3.08
C HIS A 73 11.05 -1.43 -4.23
N PHE A 74 10.44 -0.46 -4.93
CA PHE A 74 11.13 0.46 -5.83
C PHE A 74 11.86 1.59 -5.09
N ARG A 75 11.73 1.68 -3.77
CA ARG A 75 12.36 2.65 -2.89
C ARG A 75 12.16 4.10 -3.37
N ASN A 76 13.24 4.89 -3.46
CA ASN A 76 13.15 6.27 -3.96
C ASN A 76 12.86 6.36 -5.48
N GLY A 77 12.76 5.23 -6.17
CA GLY A 77 12.28 5.12 -7.55
C GLY A 77 10.79 4.82 -7.69
N ASP A 78 10.02 4.79 -6.60
CA ASP A 78 8.59 4.47 -6.68
C ASP A 78 7.74 5.67 -7.14
N TYR A 79 7.05 5.50 -8.26
CA TYR A 79 6.08 6.48 -8.76
C TYR A 79 4.63 6.10 -8.46
N LEU A 80 4.37 4.83 -8.12
CA LEU A 80 3.03 4.27 -8.04
C LEU A 80 2.17 4.97 -6.99
N LEU A 81 2.69 5.18 -5.79
CA LEU A 81 1.97 5.87 -4.71
C LEU A 81 1.49 7.26 -5.17
N ASN A 82 2.37 8.05 -5.81
CA ASN A 82 2.00 9.36 -6.33
C ASN A 82 0.92 9.29 -7.41
N MET A 83 0.98 8.28 -8.31
CA MET A 83 0.00 8.08 -9.37
C MET A 83 -1.37 7.76 -8.83
N VAL A 84 -1.46 6.81 -7.90
CA VAL A 84 -2.73 6.40 -7.31
C VAL A 84 -3.34 7.54 -6.48
N CYS A 85 -2.56 8.22 -5.64
CA CYS A 85 -3.07 9.37 -4.87
C CYS A 85 -3.55 10.50 -5.78
N HIS A 86 -2.92 10.70 -6.94
CA HIS A 86 -3.39 11.67 -7.93
C HIS A 86 -4.75 11.29 -8.52
N GLU A 87 -4.94 10.03 -8.89
CA GLU A 87 -6.23 9.57 -9.43
C GLU A 87 -7.34 9.60 -8.36
N ILE A 88 -7.03 9.26 -7.12
CA ILE A 88 -7.95 9.38 -5.97
C ILE A 88 -8.41 10.83 -5.81
N ALA A 89 -7.47 11.78 -5.86
CA ALA A 89 -7.79 13.21 -5.77
C ALA A 89 -8.68 13.68 -6.93
N LYS A 90 -8.44 13.20 -8.16
CA LYS A 90 -9.31 13.48 -9.32
C LYS A 90 -10.71 12.90 -9.18
N MET A 91 -10.84 11.76 -8.53
CA MET A 91 -12.14 11.14 -8.26
C MET A 91 -12.92 11.85 -7.16
N GLY A 92 -12.32 12.83 -6.47
CA GLY A 92 -12.95 13.58 -5.39
C GLY A 92 -13.03 12.84 -4.07
N LEU A 93 -12.37 11.69 -3.94
CA LEU A 93 -12.33 10.92 -2.69
C LEU A 93 -11.50 11.66 -1.62
N LYS A 94 -11.89 11.49 -0.36
CA LYS A 94 -11.30 12.15 0.80
C LYS A 94 -11.13 11.17 1.97
N ASP A 95 -10.45 11.65 3.01
CA ASP A 95 -10.21 10.90 4.26
C ASP A 95 -9.48 9.57 4.04
N ILE A 96 -8.66 9.47 3.00
CA ILE A 96 -7.95 8.23 2.65
C ILE A 96 -6.83 7.96 3.65
N ARG A 97 -6.74 6.71 4.06
CA ARG A 97 -5.72 6.19 4.98
C ARG A 97 -4.65 5.45 4.19
N LEU A 98 -3.41 5.92 4.29
CA LEU A 98 -2.27 5.28 3.63
C LEU A 98 -1.57 4.29 4.57
N VAL A 99 -1.36 3.07 4.07
CA VAL A 99 -0.60 2.01 4.75
C VAL A 99 0.56 1.55 3.86
N PRO A 100 1.47 2.43 3.44
CA PRO A 100 2.65 2.02 2.68
C PRO A 100 3.67 1.37 3.61
N SER A 101 4.64 0.67 3.05
CA SER A 101 5.76 0.14 3.84
C SER A 101 6.70 1.24 4.33
N SER A 102 6.90 2.33 3.56
CA SER A 102 7.44 3.60 4.02
C SER A 102 7.17 4.72 3.01
N ILE A 103 7.36 5.97 3.42
CA ILE A 103 7.33 7.13 2.54
C ILE A 103 8.76 7.59 2.26
N GLN A 104 9.11 7.66 0.98
CA GLN A 104 10.41 8.06 0.47
C GLN A 104 10.38 9.52 -0.02
N PRO A 105 11.52 10.20 -0.22
CA PRO A 105 11.56 11.57 -0.75
C PRO A 105 10.84 11.76 -2.08
N VAL A 106 10.81 10.74 -2.96
CA VAL A 106 10.07 10.78 -4.23
C VAL A 106 8.57 11.00 -4.04
N HIS A 107 8.03 10.65 -2.88
CA HIS A 107 6.60 10.78 -2.56
C HIS A 107 6.20 12.20 -2.08
N LYS A 108 7.09 13.20 -2.13
CA LYS A 108 6.79 14.58 -1.73
C LYS A 108 5.56 15.18 -2.44
N LYS A 109 5.17 14.63 -3.58
CA LYS A 109 3.99 15.06 -4.36
C LYS A 109 2.66 14.84 -3.64
N ILE A 110 2.62 14.01 -2.58
CA ILE A 110 1.39 13.83 -1.79
C ILE A 110 1.14 14.95 -0.76
N LEU A 111 2.11 15.84 -0.52
CA LEU A 111 1.98 16.91 0.45
C LEU A 111 0.69 17.75 0.30
N PRO A 112 0.30 18.21 -0.91
CA PRO A 112 -0.95 18.94 -1.08
C PRO A 112 -2.20 18.12 -0.73
N TYR A 113 -2.13 16.81 -0.78
CA TYR A 113 -3.25 15.93 -0.45
C TYR A 113 -3.43 15.77 1.07
N LEU A 114 -2.34 15.88 1.84
CA LEU A 114 -2.41 15.96 3.31
C LEU A 114 -3.10 17.25 3.73
N GLU A 115 -2.66 18.39 3.15
CA GLU A 115 -3.19 19.71 3.49
C GLU A 115 -4.67 19.91 3.10
N LYS A 116 -5.13 19.17 2.09
CA LYS A 116 -6.53 19.23 1.59
C LYS A 116 -7.45 18.17 2.24
N GLY A 117 -6.98 17.38 3.20
CA GLY A 117 -7.77 16.31 3.81
C GLY A 117 -8.14 15.16 2.87
N ILE A 118 -7.43 15.03 1.74
CA ILE A 118 -7.57 13.87 0.85
C ILE A 118 -6.91 12.66 1.49
N ILE A 119 -5.72 12.85 2.07
CA ILE A 119 -5.01 11.87 2.88
C ILE A 119 -5.00 12.38 4.31
N THR A 120 -5.59 11.63 5.22
CA THR A 120 -5.73 12.05 6.63
C THR A 120 -4.91 11.18 7.58
N HIS A 121 -4.60 9.95 7.20
CA HIS A 121 -3.86 9.02 8.06
C HIS A 121 -2.71 8.38 7.28
N ILE A 122 -1.58 8.19 7.97
CA ILE A 122 -0.43 7.46 7.45
C ILE A 122 0.01 6.44 8.49
N ASN A 123 0.19 5.19 8.07
CA ASN A 123 0.63 4.09 8.94
C ASN A 123 1.92 3.47 8.39
N CYS A 124 3.04 4.16 8.58
CA CYS A 124 4.39 3.70 8.21
C CYS A 124 5.46 4.63 8.77
N GLY A 125 6.71 4.27 8.57
CA GLY A 125 7.84 5.20 8.72
C GLY A 125 7.83 6.27 7.64
N THR A 126 8.12 7.51 8.01
CA THR A 126 8.22 8.64 7.07
C THR A 126 9.39 9.53 7.43
N SER A 127 9.89 10.28 6.45
CA SER A 127 11.04 11.17 6.59
C SER A 127 10.91 12.42 5.70
N GLY A 128 11.84 13.36 5.86
CA GLY A 128 11.91 14.56 5.02
C GLY A 128 10.67 15.44 5.12
N VAL A 129 10.29 16.07 4.01
CA VAL A 129 9.22 17.09 3.96
C VAL A 129 7.85 16.59 4.42
N ILE A 130 7.55 15.31 4.24
CA ILE A 130 6.28 14.74 4.70
C ILE A 130 6.28 14.61 6.23
N ALA A 131 7.36 14.12 6.82
CA ALA A 131 7.50 14.05 8.29
C ALA A 131 7.43 15.44 8.93
N ASP A 132 8.12 16.43 8.34
CA ASP A 132 8.08 17.82 8.80
C ASP A 132 6.66 18.41 8.71
N ALA A 133 5.97 18.22 7.60
CA ALA A 133 4.60 18.67 7.42
C ALA A 133 3.64 18.05 8.46
N ILE A 134 3.75 16.75 8.70
CA ILE A 134 2.94 16.07 9.71
C ILE A 134 3.26 16.60 11.11
N SER A 135 4.53 16.79 11.43
CA SER A 135 4.98 17.33 12.72
C SER A 135 4.44 18.75 12.97
N ARG A 136 4.29 19.54 11.92
CA ARG A 136 3.69 20.90 11.97
C ARG A 136 2.17 20.90 11.93
N GLY A 137 1.50 19.74 11.94
CA GLY A 137 0.04 19.68 11.98
C GLY A 137 -0.66 19.84 10.65
N LYS A 138 0.03 19.69 9.51
CA LYS A 138 -0.56 19.83 8.18
C LYS A 138 -1.39 18.62 7.74
N MET A 139 -1.35 17.53 8.49
CA MET A 139 -2.23 16.38 8.31
C MET A 139 -3.23 16.36 9.46
N GLU A 140 -4.52 16.27 9.14
CA GLU A 140 -5.60 16.34 10.13
C GLU A 140 -5.60 15.13 11.09
N GLY A 141 -5.36 13.94 10.58
CA GLY A 141 -5.40 12.70 11.34
C GLY A 141 -4.05 12.27 11.93
N LEU A 142 -3.79 10.98 11.96
CA LEU A 142 -2.66 10.40 12.69
C LEU A 142 -1.58 9.82 11.79
N LEU A 143 -0.33 10.01 12.24
CA LEU A 143 0.79 9.18 11.83
C LEU A 143 0.97 8.04 12.84
N THR A 144 0.82 6.80 12.40
CA THR A 144 1.13 5.60 13.17
C THR A 144 2.44 5.01 12.67
N ILE A 145 3.46 4.97 13.51
CA ILE A 145 4.77 4.40 13.13
C ILE A 145 4.84 2.97 13.63
N ARG A 146 5.18 2.05 12.73
CA ARG A 146 5.39 0.64 13.02
C ARG A 146 6.75 0.20 12.48
N SER A 147 7.34 -0.81 13.13
CA SER A 147 8.45 -1.54 12.53
C SER A 147 7.99 -2.32 11.30
N HIS A 148 8.91 -2.76 10.44
CA HIS A 148 8.57 -3.58 9.27
C HIS A 148 7.77 -4.84 9.66
N GLY A 149 8.27 -5.63 10.61
CA GLY A 149 7.55 -6.80 11.12
C GLY A 149 6.23 -6.44 11.82
N GLY A 150 6.19 -5.32 12.56
CA GLY A 150 4.98 -4.83 13.21
C GLY A 150 3.88 -4.44 12.22
N ARG A 151 4.23 -3.91 11.02
CA ARG A 151 3.27 -3.65 9.95
C ARG A 151 2.70 -4.94 9.38
N ALA A 152 3.55 -5.88 8.97
CA ALA A 152 3.12 -7.17 8.45
C ALA A 152 2.19 -7.87 9.44
N ARG A 153 2.62 -8.00 10.71
CA ARG A 153 1.79 -8.57 11.77
C ARG A 153 0.45 -7.87 11.93
N SER A 154 0.40 -6.53 11.84
CA SER A 154 -0.84 -5.80 12.04
C SER A 154 -1.87 -6.07 10.93
N ILE A 155 -1.43 -6.34 9.72
CA ILE A 155 -2.27 -6.75 8.60
C ILE A 155 -2.74 -8.18 8.80
N GLU A 156 -1.82 -9.09 9.08
CA GLU A 156 -2.12 -10.51 9.30
C GLU A 156 -3.07 -10.77 10.48
N ASN A 157 -2.98 -9.96 11.54
CA ASN A 157 -3.88 -10.04 12.70
C ASN A 157 -5.20 -9.28 12.51
N GLY A 158 -5.39 -8.57 11.38
CA GLY A 158 -6.55 -7.71 11.16
C GLY A 158 -6.57 -6.46 12.07
N ASP A 159 -5.40 -6.02 12.59
CA ASP A 159 -5.29 -4.73 13.28
C ASP A 159 -5.32 -3.55 12.29
N VAL A 160 -4.95 -3.82 11.06
CA VAL A 160 -5.03 -2.93 9.91
C VAL A 160 -5.76 -3.67 8.79
N GLU A 161 -6.92 -3.19 8.46
CA GLU A 161 -7.70 -3.64 7.30
C GLU A 161 -7.32 -2.78 6.09
N ILE A 162 -7.13 -3.42 4.95
CA ILE A 162 -6.74 -2.76 3.69
C ILE A 162 -7.85 -2.99 2.67
N ASP A 163 -8.46 -1.92 2.20
CA ASP A 163 -9.48 -2.02 1.16
C ASP A 163 -8.84 -2.32 -0.19
N ILE A 164 -7.81 -1.57 -0.58
CA ILE A 164 -7.09 -1.84 -1.83
C ILE A 164 -5.59 -1.85 -1.59
N ALA A 165 -4.93 -2.94 -2.01
CA ALA A 165 -3.47 -3.01 -2.08
C ALA A 165 -3.00 -2.77 -3.52
N PHE A 166 -2.12 -1.79 -3.73
CA PHE A 166 -1.46 -1.55 -5.01
C PHE A 166 -0.03 -2.07 -4.97
N ILE A 167 0.28 -3.04 -5.82
CA ILE A 167 1.58 -3.68 -5.90
C ILE A 167 2.24 -3.35 -7.23
N GLY A 168 3.33 -2.58 -7.19
CA GLY A 168 4.14 -2.31 -8.36
C GLY A 168 4.83 -3.61 -8.82
N ALA A 169 4.59 -4.01 -10.05
CA ALA A 169 5.09 -5.26 -10.59
C ALA A 169 6.20 -4.99 -11.64
N PRO A 170 7.47 -5.39 -11.38
CA PRO A 170 8.54 -5.32 -12.37
C PRO A 170 8.19 -6.00 -13.69
N THR A 171 7.57 -7.16 -13.61
CA THR A 171 6.84 -7.83 -14.69
C THR A 171 5.58 -8.47 -14.14
N CYS A 172 4.54 -8.55 -14.98
CA CYS A 172 3.29 -9.21 -14.65
C CYS A 172 2.68 -9.85 -15.89
N ASP A 173 2.00 -10.98 -15.75
CA ASP A 173 1.18 -11.50 -16.83
C ASP A 173 -0.30 -11.06 -16.68
N LYS A 174 -1.10 -11.32 -17.70
CA LYS A 174 -2.52 -10.90 -17.74
C LYS A 174 -3.42 -11.56 -16.69
N TYR A 175 -2.93 -12.58 -16.02
CA TYR A 175 -3.66 -13.28 -14.95
C TYR A 175 -3.24 -12.83 -13.54
N GLY A 176 -2.14 -12.06 -13.43
CA GLY A 176 -1.72 -11.49 -12.17
C GLY A 176 -0.55 -12.19 -11.49
N ASN A 177 0.19 -13.07 -12.19
CA ASN A 177 1.45 -13.56 -11.65
C ASN A 177 2.50 -12.45 -11.73
N ILE A 178 2.96 -12.01 -10.57
CA ILE A 178 3.98 -10.96 -10.44
C ILE A 178 5.34 -11.60 -10.26
N ASN A 179 6.33 -11.11 -11.01
CA ASN A 179 7.73 -11.47 -10.85
C ASN A 179 8.54 -10.23 -10.49
N GLY A 180 9.16 -10.26 -9.32
CA GLY A 180 9.97 -9.14 -8.81
C GLY A 180 11.44 -9.19 -9.21
N VAL A 181 11.92 -10.29 -9.79
CA VAL A 181 13.35 -10.51 -10.07
C VAL A 181 13.72 -10.32 -11.54
N SER A 182 12.75 -10.08 -12.39
CA SER A 182 12.95 -9.89 -13.84
C SER A 182 12.51 -8.51 -14.32
N GLY A 183 13.09 -8.05 -15.42
CA GLY A 183 12.74 -6.79 -16.06
C GLY A 183 13.52 -5.58 -15.52
N LYS A 184 13.27 -4.42 -16.12
CA LYS A 184 13.97 -3.15 -15.84
C LYS A 184 13.86 -2.70 -14.38
N TYR A 185 12.75 -3.05 -13.72
CA TYR A 185 12.46 -2.66 -12.34
C TYR A 185 12.67 -3.80 -11.35
N ALA A 186 13.47 -4.80 -11.69
CA ALA A 186 13.78 -5.90 -10.78
C ALA A 186 14.24 -5.39 -9.41
N CYS A 187 13.60 -5.86 -8.35
CA CYS A 187 13.77 -5.36 -6.99
C CYS A 187 13.78 -6.48 -5.93
N GLY A 188 13.74 -7.73 -6.34
CA GLY A 188 13.82 -8.91 -5.47
C GLY A 188 12.51 -9.68 -5.34
N SER A 189 12.42 -10.51 -4.32
CA SER A 189 11.36 -11.51 -4.13
C SER A 189 9.97 -10.96 -3.78
N LEU A 190 9.82 -9.66 -3.54
CA LEU A 190 8.57 -9.03 -3.11
C LEU A 190 7.97 -9.57 -1.79
N GLY A 191 8.77 -10.29 -0.99
CA GLY A 191 8.28 -10.98 0.20
C GLY A 191 7.52 -10.10 1.19
N TYR A 192 7.87 -8.83 1.29
CA TYR A 192 7.22 -7.86 2.17
C TYR A 192 5.84 -7.39 1.65
N ALA A 193 5.50 -7.67 0.39
CA ALA A 193 4.18 -7.42 -0.19
C ALA A 193 3.17 -8.54 0.08
N PHE A 194 3.62 -9.70 0.59
CA PHE A 194 2.75 -10.85 0.83
C PHE A 194 1.58 -10.56 1.77
N PRO A 195 1.76 -9.95 2.95
CA PRO A 195 0.63 -9.66 3.83
C PRO A 195 -0.45 -8.81 3.15
N ASP A 196 -0.05 -7.83 2.35
CA ASP A 196 -0.98 -7.00 1.60
C ASP A 196 -1.71 -7.81 0.52
N ALA A 197 -0.98 -8.62 -0.25
CA ALA A 197 -1.55 -9.48 -1.29
C ALA A 197 -2.51 -10.54 -0.72
N GLN A 198 -2.23 -11.05 0.48
CA GLN A 198 -3.02 -12.09 1.11
C GLN A 198 -4.26 -11.58 1.86
N PHE A 199 -4.21 -10.35 2.40
CA PHE A 199 -5.19 -9.87 3.36
C PHE A 199 -5.89 -8.56 3.00
N ALA A 200 -5.54 -7.89 1.91
CA ALA A 200 -6.33 -6.79 1.41
C ALA A 200 -7.65 -7.30 0.79
N ASN A 201 -8.70 -6.49 0.89
CA ASN A 201 -10.00 -6.83 0.28
C ASN A 201 -9.92 -6.90 -1.25
N TYR A 202 -9.11 -6.03 -1.85
CA TYR A 202 -8.87 -5.99 -3.29
C TYR A 202 -7.39 -5.74 -3.60
N VAL A 203 -6.80 -6.50 -4.52
CA VAL A 203 -5.38 -6.44 -4.85
C VAL A 203 -5.17 -6.08 -6.32
N VAL A 204 -4.42 -5.02 -6.55
CA VAL A 204 -4.13 -4.49 -7.88
C VAL A 204 -2.63 -4.60 -8.17
N ALA A 205 -2.25 -5.46 -9.11
CA ALA A 205 -0.91 -5.43 -9.69
C ALA A 205 -0.82 -4.30 -10.71
N VAL A 206 0.19 -3.44 -10.60
CA VAL A 206 0.42 -2.35 -11.56
C VAL A 206 1.75 -2.54 -12.25
N THR A 207 1.74 -2.61 -13.57
CA THR A 207 2.95 -2.82 -14.36
C THR A 207 2.95 -1.99 -15.63
N ASN A 208 4.13 -1.67 -16.14
CA ASN A 208 4.34 -1.20 -17.50
C ASN A 208 5.10 -2.22 -18.35
N ASN A 209 5.26 -3.43 -17.84
CA ASN A 209 5.93 -4.55 -18.49
C ASN A 209 5.08 -5.82 -18.40
N LEU A 210 4.05 -5.89 -19.26
CA LEU A 210 3.20 -7.06 -19.37
C LEU A 210 3.93 -8.13 -20.21
N VAL A 211 4.00 -9.34 -19.65
CA VAL A 211 4.71 -10.49 -20.28
C VAL A 211 3.75 -11.65 -20.56
N PRO A 212 4.11 -12.60 -21.43
CA PRO A 212 3.32 -13.81 -21.63
C PRO A 212 3.15 -14.63 -20.34
N PHE A 213 2.01 -15.31 -20.23
CA PHE A 213 1.77 -16.32 -19.21
C PHE A 213 2.50 -17.64 -19.54
N PRO A 214 3.07 -18.33 -18.54
CA PRO A 214 3.23 -17.93 -17.13
C PRO A 214 4.47 -17.06 -16.90
N ASN A 215 4.35 -16.07 -16.03
CA ASN A 215 5.44 -15.15 -15.65
C ASN A 215 6.33 -15.75 -14.56
N ASN A 216 7.23 -16.64 -14.93
CA ASN A 216 8.15 -17.30 -13.98
C ASN A 216 9.49 -16.54 -13.80
N PRO A 217 10.14 -16.65 -12.61
CA PRO A 217 9.60 -17.20 -11.37
C PRO A 217 8.50 -16.30 -10.76
N ILE A 218 7.49 -16.93 -10.16
CA ILE A 218 6.38 -16.19 -9.55
C ILE A 218 6.78 -15.74 -8.16
N SER A 219 6.78 -14.42 -7.94
CA SER A 219 6.97 -13.82 -6.61
C SER A 219 5.64 -13.71 -5.85
N ILE A 220 4.57 -13.26 -6.52
CA ILE A 220 3.20 -13.24 -5.99
C ILE A 220 2.31 -13.92 -7.02
N SER A 221 1.57 -14.95 -6.59
CA SER A 221 0.69 -15.72 -7.44
C SER A 221 -0.56 -14.94 -7.83
N GLN A 222 -1.07 -15.22 -9.02
CA GLN A 222 -2.36 -14.75 -9.50
C GLN A 222 -3.52 -14.99 -8.53
N ASP A 223 -3.41 -16.00 -7.65
CA ASP A 223 -4.44 -16.34 -6.67
C ASP A 223 -4.63 -15.24 -5.61
N HIS A 224 -3.69 -14.31 -5.52
CA HIS A 224 -3.73 -13.17 -4.60
C HIS A 224 -3.94 -11.84 -5.30
N VAL A 225 -4.23 -11.82 -6.60
CA VAL A 225 -4.38 -10.58 -7.38
C VAL A 225 -5.77 -10.53 -8.00
N ASP A 226 -6.49 -9.43 -7.83
CA ASP A 226 -7.83 -9.22 -8.40
C ASP A 226 -7.78 -8.57 -9.78
N SER A 227 -6.89 -7.59 -9.96
CA SER A 227 -6.75 -6.86 -11.23
C SER A 227 -5.29 -6.59 -11.57
N VAL A 228 -5.02 -6.51 -12.86
CA VAL A 228 -3.72 -6.12 -13.41
C VAL A 228 -3.91 -4.82 -14.19
N VAL A 229 -3.32 -3.73 -13.74
CA VAL A 229 -3.31 -2.46 -14.47
C VAL A 229 -2.04 -2.35 -15.30
N LYS A 230 -2.18 -2.40 -16.62
CA LYS A 230 -1.08 -2.15 -17.56
C LYS A 230 -1.05 -0.66 -17.89
N LEU A 231 0.05 -0.01 -17.57
CA LEU A 231 0.31 1.39 -17.89
C LEU A 231 1.34 1.51 -19.02
N ASP A 232 1.22 2.55 -19.85
CA ASP A 232 2.21 2.86 -20.87
C ASP A 232 3.35 3.74 -20.34
N LYS A 233 3.11 4.45 -19.24
CA LYS A 233 4.11 5.28 -18.56
C LYS A 233 4.90 4.49 -17.54
N PRO A 234 6.16 4.90 -17.24
CA PRO A 234 6.97 4.26 -16.20
C PRO A 234 6.29 4.26 -14.84
N ILE A 235 6.32 3.12 -14.14
CA ILE A 235 5.83 2.97 -12.77
C ILE A 235 6.88 3.32 -11.72
N GLY A 236 8.12 3.54 -12.16
CA GLY A 236 9.25 3.88 -11.29
C GLY A 236 10.47 4.34 -12.06
N ASP A 237 11.53 4.63 -11.30
CA ASP A 237 12.87 4.92 -11.79
C ASP A 237 13.83 3.82 -11.34
N PRO A 238 14.43 3.05 -12.27
CA PRO A 238 15.38 1.99 -11.91
C PRO A 238 16.57 2.48 -11.10
N SER A 239 17.00 3.73 -11.28
CA SER A 239 18.12 4.30 -10.55
C SER A 239 17.86 4.46 -9.05
N GLY A 240 16.59 4.57 -8.66
CA GLY A 240 16.15 4.65 -7.26
C GLY A 240 15.99 3.29 -6.59
N ILE A 241 16.11 2.18 -7.33
CA ILE A 241 15.96 0.83 -6.81
C ILE A 241 17.31 0.33 -6.31
N VAL A 242 17.39 0.09 -5.00
CA VAL A 242 18.59 -0.49 -4.38
C VAL A 242 18.31 -1.95 -4.06
N SER A 243 19.02 -2.85 -4.75
CA SER A 243 19.00 -4.29 -4.45
C SER A 243 20.11 -4.63 -3.45
N THR A 244 19.82 -5.56 -2.54
CA THR A 244 20.83 -6.16 -1.65
C THR A 244 21.48 -7.40 -2.25
N THR A 245 21.12 -7.77 -3.46
CA THR A 245 21.75 -8.89 -4.19
C THR A 245 23.20 -8.47 -4.51
N LEU A 246 24.14 -9.30 -4.14
CA LEU A 246 25.53 -9.18 -4.61
C LEU A 246 25.51 -9.28 -6.13
N ARG A 247 26.07 -8.28 -6.79
CA ARG A 247 26.29 -8.30 -8.24
C ARG A 247 27.57 -9.02 -8.54
#